data_bd4cd5fe6eb0be6315949ca4de271edc
#
_entry.id   bd4cd5fe6eb0be6315949ca4de271edc
#
_cell.length_a   1.000
_cell.length_b   1.000
_cell.length_c   1.000
_cell.angle_alpha   90.00
_cell.angle_beta   90.00
_cell.angle_gamma   90.00
#
_symmetry.space_group_name_H-M   'P 1'
#
loop_
_entity.id
_entity.type
_entity.pdbx_description
1 polymer ?
#
loop_
_entity_poly.entity_id
_entity_poly.type
_entity_poly.pdbx_seq_one_letter_code
_entity_poly.pdbx_strand_id
1 'polypeptide(L)'
;MSPKKKKYYAYLLPNGTSGVTDDWGVCEKIVSGVVAARYRGFTSRNDARMWLEGGARYETKIHKKLEPGIYFDAGTGRGEGVEISVTDEHGKNLLHKALHEKELNRFGKHLIHHDDATNNYGELLALRYAFEIAKKEKVKKIFGDSKLVIEYWSHYRAKRKELSAQTVKLIDEVA
;
A
#
# COMPACT_ATOMS: atom_id res chain seq x y z
N MET A 1 8.09 23.61 -18.19
CA MET A 1 7.41 22.31 -18.35
C MET A 1 8.47 21.25 -18.61
N SER A 2 8.66 20.32 -17.69
CA SER A 2 9.57 19.18 -17.92
C SER A 2 9.04 18.32 -19.05
N PRO A 3 9.87 17.85 -20.02
CA PRO A 3 9.41 17.02 -21.11
C PRO A 3 8.82 15.73 -20.55
N LYS A 4 7.59 15.39 -20.93
CA LYS A 4 6.98 14.10 -20.57
C LYS A 4 7.87 12.98 -21.09
N LYS A 5 8.44 12.17 -20.20
CA LYS A 5 9.25 11.00 -20.59
C LYS A 5 8.39 10.10 -21.48
N LYS A 6 8.86 9.80 -22.68
CA LYS A 6 8.21 8.90 -23.63
C LYS A 6 8.08 7.53 -22.97
N LYS A 7 6.89 6.93 -23.03
CA LYS A 7 6.60 5.59 -22.51
C LYS A 7 6.35 4.64 -23.67
N TYR A 8 6.70 3.37 -23.47
CA TYR A 8 6.43 2.29 -24.41
C TYR A 8 5.63 1.22 -23.69
N TYR A 9 4.64 0.65 -24.34
CA TYR A 9 3.75 -0.35 -23.80
C TYR A 9 3.92 -1.65 -24.57
N ALA A 10 4.34 -2.70 -23.88
CA ALA A 10 4.42 -4.04 -24.42
C ALA A 10 3.16 -4.83 -24.04
N TYR A 11 2.68 -5.66 -24.95
CA TYR A 11 1.55 -6.54 -24.69
C TYR A 11 1.78 -7.93 -25.27
N LEU A 12 1.21 -8.94 -24.60
CA LEU A 12 1.16 -10.34 -25.05
C LEU A 12 -0.24 -10.88 -24.78
N LEU A 13 -0.90 -11.36 -25.82
CA LEU A 13 -2.21 -11.99 -25.72
C LEU A 13 -2.07 -13.52 -25.58
N PRO A 14 -3.10 -14.21 -25.05
CA PRO A 14 -3.09 -15.66 -24.89
C PRO A 14 -2.89 -16.45 -26.18
N ASN A 15 -3.27 -15.88 -27.32
CA ASN A 15 -3.07 -16.49 -28.64
C ASN A 15 -1.64 -16.31 -29.21
N GLY A 16 -0.71 -15.74 -28.41
CA GLY A 16 0.66 -15.48 -28.80
C GLY A 16 0.89 -14.16 -29.54
N THR A 17 -0.16 -13.40 -29.86
CA THR A 17 0.00 -12.07 -30.46
C THR A 17 0.68 -11.13 -29.47
N SER A 18 1.76 -10.47 -29.89
CA SER A 18 2.51 -9.55 -29.03
C SER A 18 2.98 -8.33 -29.81
N GLY A 19 3.26 -7.24 -29.11
CA GLY A 19 3.78 -6.03 -29.74
C GLY A 19 4.21 -4.97 -28.74
N VAL A 20 4.84 -3.92 -29.27
CA VAL A 20 5.25 -2.73 -28.52
C VAL A 20 4.72 -1.49 -29.23
N THR A 21 4.00 -0.66 -28.49
CA THR A 21 3.51 0.65 -28.94
C THR A 21 3.98 1.76 -28.01
N ASP A 22 4.01 3.00 -28.47
CA ASP A 22 4.25 4.19 -27.65
C ASP A 22 2.96 4.94 -27.31
N ASP A 23 1.82 4.39 -27.73
CA ASP A 23 0.49 4.92 -27.43
C ASP A 23 -0.28 3.97 -26.48
N TRP A 24 -0.63 4.48 -25.29
CA TRP A 24 -1.42 3.72 -24.34
C TRP A 24 -2.82 3.38 -24.88
N GLY A 25 -3.48 4.31 -25.56
CA GLY A 25 -4.82 4.09 -26.11
C GLY A 25 -4.87 2.93 -27.12
N VAL A 26 -3.80 2.75 -27.90
CA VAL A 26 -3.64 1.59 -28.78
C VAL A 26 -3.47 0.31 -27.97
N CYS A 27 -2.58 0.31 -26.98
CA CYS A 27 -2.35 -0.85 -26.11
C CYS A 27 -3.63 -1.24 -25.36
N GLU A 28 -4.31 -0.27 -24.77
CA GLU A 28 -5.55 -0.47 -24.03
C GLU A 28 -6.64 -1.12 -24.87
N LYS A 29 -6.86 -0.65 -26.08
CA LYS A 29 -7.84 -1.26 -27.01
C LYS A 29 -7.53 -2.72 -27.33
N ILE A 30 -6.24 -3.08 -27.40
CA ILE A 30 -5.80 -4.44 -27.71
C ILE A 30 -6.01 -5.38 -26.50
N VAL A 31 -5.74 -4.91 -25.29
CA VAL A 31 -5.74 -5.77 -24.10
C VAL A 31 -7.06 -5.74 -23.32
N SER A 32 -7.89 -4.71 -23.51
CA SER A 32 -9.18 -4.58 -22.80
C SER A 32 -10.12 -5.71 -23.14
N GLY A 33 -10.68 -6.33 -22.08
CA GLY A 33 -11.62 -7.45 -22.22
C GLY A 33 -10.96 -8.78 -22.60
N VAL A 34 -9.66 -8.83 -22.82
CA VAL A 34 -8.96 -10.09 -23.12
C VAL A 34 -8.47 -10.73 -21.82
N VAL A 35 -9.11 -11.84 -21.43
CA VAL A 35 -8.73 -12.61 -20.24
C VAL A 35 -7.29 -13.11 -20.41
N ALA A 36 -6.46 -12.97 -19.35
CA ALA A 36 -5.05 -13.35 -19.34
C ALA A 36 -4.13 -12.57 -20.29
N ALA A 37 -4.57 -11.45 -20.87
CA ALA A 37 -3.66 -10.54 -21.56
C ALA A 37 -2.61 -10.01 -20.57
N ARG A 38 -1.35 -9.95 -21.01
CA ARG A 38 -0.24 -9.39 -20.25
C ARG A 38 0.21 -8.11 -20.91
N TYR A 39 0.42 -7.05 -20.13
CA TYR A 39 0.91 -5.78 -20.66
C TYR A 39 1.67 -5.01 -19.58
N ARG A 40 2.65 -4.22 -20.00
CA ARG A 40 3.47 -3.42 -19.08
C ARG A 40 4.03 -2.18 -19.78
N GLY A 41 4.14 -1.06 -19.04
CA GLY A 41 4.76 0.18 -19.50
C GLY A 41 6.26 0.22 -19.17
N PHE A 42 7.06 0.76 -20.09
CA PHE A 42 8.51 0.90 -20.00
C PHE A 42 8.95 2.31 -20.39
N THR A 43 10.11 2.73 -19.93
CA THR A 43 10.75 4.00 -20.35
C THR A 43 11.62 3.84 -21.59
N SER A 44 11.95 2.60 -21.98
CA SER A 44 12.75 2.24 -23.12
C SER A 44 12.02 1.21 -23.98
N ARG A 45 12.09 1.37 -25.32
CA ARG A 45 11.55 0.41 -26.26
C ARG A 45 12.29 -0.94 -26.22
N ASN A 46 13.59 -0.88 -25.92
CA ASN A 46 14.40 -2.07 -25.77
C ASN A 46 13.97 -2.92 -24.58
N ASP A 47 13.73 -2.30 -23.42
CA ASP A 47 13.25 -3.00 -22.23
C ASP A 47 11.89 -3.65 -22.46
N ALA A 48 10.99 -2.97 -23.21
CA ALA A 48 9.71 -3.51 -23.60
C ALA A 48 9.86 -4.79 -24.46
N ARG A 49 10.80 -4.79 -25.41
CA ARG A 49 11.10 -5.97 -26.24
C ARG A 49 11.72 -7.11 -25.43
N MET A 50 12.71 -6.81 -24.59
CA MET A 50 13.34 -7.81 -23.72
C MET A 50 12.32 -8.49 -22.79
N TRP A 51 11.36 -7.72 -22.29
CA TRP A 51 10.28 -8.29 -21.47
C TRP A 51 9.42 -9.28 -22.24
N LEU A 52 9.09 -9.00 -23.52
CA LEU A 52 8.35 -9.92 -24.38
C LEU A 52 9.18 -11.17 -24.72
N GLU A 53 10.46 -11.02 -25.04
CA GLU A 53 11.39 -12.11 -25.31
C GLU A 53 11.56 -13.02 -24.08
N GLY A 54 11.52 -12.47 -22.88
CA GLY A 54 11.47 -13.20 -21.60
C GLY A 54 10.12 -13.86 -21.26
N GLY A 55 9.17 -13.86 -22.23
CA GLY A 55 7.85 -14.48 -22.08
C GLY A 55 6.82 -13.62 -21.33
N ALA A 56 7.02 -12.30 -21.33
CA ALA A 56 6.12 -11.32 -20.68
C ALA A 56 5.78 -11.69 -19.23
N ARG A 57 6.76 -12.18 -18.50
CA ARG A 57 6.60 -12.54 -17.10
C ARG A 57 6.65 -11.29 -16.24
N TYR A 58 5.64 -11.13 -15.41
CA TYR A 58 5.75 -10.15 -14.32
C TYR A 58 6.79 -10.68 -13.33
N GLU A 59 7.74 -9.83 -12.94
CA GLU A 59 8.63 -10.17 -11.86
C GLU A 59 7.77 -10.58 -10.66
N THR A 60 7.86 -11.84 -10.26
CA THR A 60 7.42 -12.23 -8.94
C THR A 60 8.23 -11.36 -7.99
N LYS A 61 7.57 -10.43 -7.29
CA LYS A 61 8.21 -9.75 -6.17
C LYS A 61 8.78 -10.88 -5.32
N ILE A 62 10.11 -11.03 -5.34
CA ILE A 62 10.78 -11.85 -4.35
C ILE A 62 10.36 -11.19 -3.05
N HIS A 63 9.44 -11.81 -2.32
CA HIS A 63 9.06 -11.34 -1.01
C HIS A 63 10.34 -11.39 -0.20
N LYS A 64 11.01 -10.24 -0.06
CA LYS A 64 12.10 -10.11 0.91
C LYS A 64 11.50 -10.65 2.20
N LYS A 65 12.12 -11.70 2.74
CA LYS A 65 11.70 -12.24 4.03
C LYS A 65 11.73 -11.07 5.01
N LEU A 66 10.54 -10.65 5.43
CA LEU A 66 10.41 -9.54 6.34
C LEU A 66 11.04 -9.92 7.68
N GLU A 67 11.60 -8.97 8.39
CA GLU A 67 12.10 -9.21 9.74
C GLU A 67 10.94 -9.58 10.68
N PRO A 68 11.14 -10.48 11.66
CA PRO A 68 10.13 -10.75 12.67
C PRO A 68 9.70 -9.49 13.40
N GLY A 69 8.39 -9.21 13.40
CA GLY A 69 7.85 -8.01 13.99
C GLY A 69 6.40 -7.73 13.62
N ILE A 70 5.91 -6.59 14.05
CA ILE A 70 4.56 -6.11 13.74
C ILE A 70 4.66 -5.03 12.66
N TYR A 71 3.82 -5.14 11.65
CA TYR A 71 3.76 -4.23 10.51
C TYR A 71 2.44 -3.49 10.51
N PHE A 72 2.48 -2.16 10.45
CA PHE A 72 1.27 -1.33 10.35
C PHE A 72 1.24 -0.56 9.05
N ASP A 73 0.03 -0.31 8.55
CA ASP A 73 -0.21 0.37 7.28
C ASP A 73 -1.62 0.98 7.26
N ALA A 74 -1.81 2.02 6.48
CA ALA A 74 -3.10 2.59 6.18
C ALA A 74 -3.26 2.88 4.69
N GLY A 75 -4.47 2.76 4.20
CA GLY A 75 -4.79 3.00 2.80
C GLY A 75 -6.17 3.64 2.62
N THR A 76 -6.48 4.04 1.40
CA THR A 76 -7.71 4.78 1.06
C THR A 76 -9.01 3.97 1.12
N GLY A 77 -9.00 2.75 1.70
CA GLY A 77 -10.21 1.97 1.92
C GLY A 77 -11.10 1.78 0.68
N ARG A 78 -10.50 1.76 -0.51
CA ARG A 78 -11.21 1.66 -1.81
C ARG A 78 -12.17 2.81 -2.08
N GLY A 79 -11.93 3.98 -1.50
CA GLY A 79 -12.77 5.16 -1.62
C GLY A 79 -13.89 5.28 -0.58
N GLU A 80 -13.97 4.34 0.38
CA GLU A 80 -15.00 4.33 1.44
C GLU A 80 -14.51 4.95 2.76
N GLY A 81 -13.28 5.42 2.80
CA GLY A 81 -12.66 5.98 4.00
C GLY A 81 -11.19 5.63 4.11
N VAL A 82 -10.68 5.49 5.32
CA VAL A 82 -9.30 5.05 5.58
C VAL A 82 -9.32 3.66 6.18
N GLU A 83 -8.70 2.70 5.51
CA GLU A 83 -8.59 1.30 5.95
C GLU A 83 -7.23 1.08 6.60
N ILE A 84 -7.19 0.62 7.84
CA ILE A 84 -5.95 0.30 8.55
C ILE A 84 -5.74 -1.19 8.69
N SER A 85 -4.48 -1.60 8.68
CA SER A 85 -4.04 -2.98 8.89
C SER A 85 -2.85 -3.06 9.86
N VAL A 86 -2.82 -4.12 10.65
CA VAL A 86 -1.67 -4.51 11.47
C VAL A 86 -1.45 -5.99 11.29
N THR A 87 -0.25 -6.36 10.85
CA THR A 87 0.08 -7.76 10.50
C THR A 87 1.40 -8.20 11.14
N ASP A 88 1.66 -9.50 11.13
CA ASP A 88 3.00 -10.04 11.37
C ASP A 88 3.84 -10.03 10.08
N GLU A 89 5.07 -10.51 10.16
CA GLU A 89 6.01 -10.64 9.04
C GLU A 89 5.55 -11.61 7.94
N HIS A 90 4.53 -12.42 8.20
CA HIS A 90 3.92 -13.35 7.24
C HIS A 90 2.64 -12.77 6.61
N GLY A 91 2.27 -11.53 6.97
CA GLY A 91 1.05 -10.88 6.50
C GLY A 91 -0.22 -11.35 7.21
N LYS A 92 -0.11 -12.11 8.30
CA LYS A 92 -1.25 -12.52 9.12
C LYS A 92 -1.79 -11.33 9.90
N ASN A 93 -3.09 -11.08 9.80
CA ASN A 93 -3.74 -9.96 10.47
C ASN A 93 -3.75 -10.13 12.00
N LEU A 94 -3.43 -9.05 12.70
CA LEU A 94 -3.32 -9.01 14.16
C LEU A 94 -4.35 -8.08 14.82
N LEU A 95 -5.13 -7.30 14.07
CA LEU A 95 -6.08 -6.31 14.62
C LEU A 95 -7.13 -6.93 15.54
N HIS A 96 -7.50 -8.19 15.34
CA HIS A 96 -8.41 -8.92 16.23
C HIS A 96 -7.91 -9.04 17.68
N LYS A 97 -6.63 -8.77 17.94
CA LYS A 97 -6.04 -8.74 19.28
C LYS A 97 -6.24 -7.41 20.02
N ALA A 98 -6.63 -6.36 19.29
CA ALA A 98 -6.86 -5.01 19.82
C ALA A 98 -8.29 -4.52 19.61
N LEU A 99 -9.01 -5.05 18.63
CA LEU A 99 -10.37 -4.68 18.24
C LEU A 99 -11.32 -5.87 18.29
N HIS A 100 -12.60 -5.59 18.53
CA HIS A 100 -13.64 -6.61 18.42
C HIS A 100 -13.88 -6.99 16.95
N GLU A 101 -14.33 -8.22 16.70
CA GLU A 101 -14.62 -8.71 15.33
C GLU A 101 -15.61 -7.81 14.56
N LYS A 102 -16.56 -7.19 15.27
CA LYS A 102 -17.54 -6.25 14.69
C LYS A 102 -16.93 -4.97 14.11
N GLU A 103 -15.74 -4.62 14.53
CA GLU A 103 -15.00 -3.44 14.08
C GLU A 103 -14.08 -3.77 12.89
N LEU A 104 -13.98 -5.05 12.53
CA LEU A 104 -13.18 -5.54 11.44
C LEU A 104 -14.05 -5.87 10.23
N ASN A 105 -13.56 -5.51 9.04
CA ASN A 105 -14.19 -5.94 7.81
C ASN A 105 -13.83 -7.40 7.48
N ARG A 106 -14.42 -7.95 6.42
CA ARG A 106 -14.19 -9.33 5.95
C ARG A 106 -12.71 -9.67 5.64
N PHE A 107 -11.85 -8.66 5.55
CA PHE A 107 -10.42 -8.81 5.32
C PHE A 107 -9.62 -8.70 6.62
N GLY A 108 -10.27 -8.60 7.76
CA GLY A 108 -9.63 -8.43 9.07
C GLY A 108 -8.99 -7.07 9.29
N LYS A 109 -9.41 -6.06 8.53
CA LYS A 109 -8.94 -4.68 8.61
C LYS A 109 -10.01 -3.80 9.23
N HIS A 110 -9.61 -2.65 9.80
CA HIS A 110 -10.53 -1.67 10.36
C HIS A 110 -10.73 -0.51 9.38
N LEU A 111 -11.98 -0.17 9.09
CA LEU A 111 -12.35 0.92 8.19
C LEU A 111 -12.86 2.12 9.01
N ILE A 112 -12.24 3.27 8.80
CA ILE A 112 -12.62 4.53 9.42
C ILE A 112 -13.49 5.30 8.46
N HIS A 113 -14.79 5.37 8.77
CA HIS A 113 -15.80 6.09 7.97
C HIS A 113 -16.04 7.47 8.56
N HIS A 114 -15.21 8.45 8.30
CA HIS A 114 -15.55 9.83 8.58
C HIS A 114 -14.81 10.79 7.68
N ASP A 115 -15.43 11.92 7.41
CA ASP A 115 -14.98 12.90 6.42
C ASP A 115 -13.61 13.52 6.74
N ASP A 116 -13.22 13.52 8.02
CA ASP A 116 -11.94 14.07 8.48
C ASP A 116 -10.81 13.02 8.57
N ALA A 117 -11.08 11.76 8.20
CA ALA A 117 -10.07 10.71 8.24
C ALA A 117 -9.07 10.90 7.09
N THR A 118 -7.86 11.30 7.42
CA THR A 118 -6.74 11.34 6.48
C THR A 118 -5.94 10.04 6.54
N ASN A 119 -5.19 9.73 5.47
CA ASN A 119 -4.29 8.58 5.48
C ASN A 119 -3.27 8.68 6.62
N ASN A 120 -2.75 9.87 6.91
CA ASN A 120 -1.82 10.10 8.02
C ASN A 120 -2.46 9.80 9.39
N TYR A 121 -3.74 10.14 9.58
CA TYR A 121 -4.48 9.76 10.78
C TYR A 121 -4.63 8.24 10.89
N GLY A 122 -4.95 7.57 9.79
CA GLY A 122 -5.01 6.11 9.73
C GLY A 122 -3.68 5.44 10.07
N GLU A 123 -2.57 5.94 9.54
CA GLU A 123 -1.22 5.46 9.87
C GLU A 123 -0.91 5.60 11.37
N LEU A 124 -1.27 6.73 11.97
CA LEU A 124 -1.08 6.96 13.39
C LEU A 124 -1.94 6.02 14.23
N LEU A 125 -3.19 5.80 13.84
CA LEU A 125 -4.10 4.88 14.52
C LEU A 125 -3.62 3.42 14.38
N ALA A 126 -3.14 3.03 13.20
CA ALA A 126 -2.54 1.72 12.98
C ALA A 126 -1.30 1.51 13.86
N LEU A 127 -0.43 2.53 13.99
CA LEU A 127 0.71 2.49 14.91
C LEU A 127 0.27 2.33 16.37
N ARG A 128 -0.75 3.06 16.81
CA ARG A 128 -1.29 2.92 18.18
C ARG A 128 -1.73 1.49 18.45
N TYR A 129 -2.47 0.84 17.54
CA TYR A 129 -2.85 -0.56 17.71
C TYR A 129 -1.64 -1.51 17.63
N ALA A 130 -0.66 -1.21 16.77
CA ALA A 130 0.57 -1.99 16.70
C ALA A 130 1.33 -1.96 18.04
N PHE A 131 1.40 -0.83 18.73
CA PHE A 131 1.98 -0.74 20.10
C PHE A 131 1.19 -1.56 21.12
N GLU A 132 -0.13 -1.49 21.10
CA GLU A 132 -0.97 -2.27 22.00
C GLU A 132 -0.74 -3.77 21.82
N ILE A 133 -0.72 -4.22 20.56
CA ILE A 133 -0.49 -5.62 20.21
C ILE A 133 0.96 -6.04 20.54
N ALA A 134 1.95 -5.19 20.24
CA ALA A 134 3.35 -5.45 20.56
C ALA A 134 3.56 -5.66 22.07
N LYS A 135 2.91 -4.86 22.90
CA LYS A 135 2.95 -4.98 24.36
C LYS A 135 2.33 -6.30 24.84
N LYS A 136 1.17 -6.68 24.29
CA LYS A 136 0.49 -7.95 24.62
C LYS A 136 1.30 -9.17 24.20
N GLU A 137 1.85 -9.14 22.98
CA GLU A 137 2.59 -10.27 22.38
C GLU A 137 4.09 -10.26 22.73
N LYS A 138 4.57 -9.26 23.49
CA LYS A 138 5.98 -9.07 23.84
C LYS A 138 6.91 -8.97 22.61
N VAL A 139 6.40 -8.43 21.51
CA VAL A 139 7.16 -8.17 20.29
C VAL A 139 7.92 -6.85 20.43
N LYS A 140 9.20 -6.82 20.05
CA LYS A 140 10.08 -5.66 20.27
C LYS A 140 10.22 -4.75 19.06
N LYS A 141 9.78 -5.20 17.89
CA LYS A 141 9.96 -4.46 16.63
C LYS A 141 8.62 -4.16 15.98
N ILE A 142 8.43 -2.89 15.62
CA ILE A 142 7.27 -2.42 14.87
C ILE A 142 7.79 -1.72 13.62
N PHE A 143 7.17 -2.00 12.47
CA PHE A 143 7.55 -1.50 11.16
C PHE A 143 6.36 -0.82 10.48
N GLY A 144 6.64 0.25 9.75
CA GLY A 144 5.71 0.96 8.88
C GLY A 144 6.50 1.80 7.88
N ASP A 145 5.85 2.38 6.91
CA ASP A 145 6.48 3.21 5.87
C ASP A 145 6.22 4.72 6.03
N SER A 146 5.34 5.11 6.96
CA SER A 146 5.02 6.50 7.24
C SER A 146 6.10 7.20 8.07
N LYS A 147 7.04 7.87 7.39
CA LYS A 147 8.05 8.70 8.05
C LYS A 147 7.45 9.79 8.94
N LEU A 148 6.34 10.39 8.52
CA LEU A 148 5.66 11.43 9.30
C LEU A 148 5.24 10.90 10.68
N VAL A 149 4.66 9.72 10.71
CA VAL A 149 4.19 9.10 11.95
C VAL A 149 5.37 8.59 12.78
N ILE A 150 6.30 7.87 12.18
CA ILE A 150 7.42 7.23 12.89
C ILE A 150 8.46 8.25 13.38
N GLU A 151 8.89 9.20 12.52
CA GLU A 151 10.02 10.08 12.83
C GLU A 151 9.59 11.40 13.48
N TYR A 152 8.31 11.78 13.36
CA TYR A 152 7.84 13.08 13.85
C TYR A 152 6.76 12.96 14.90
N TRP A 153 5.58 12.41 14.56
CA TRP A 153 4.43 12.43 15.45
C TRP A 153 4.62 11.55 16.70
N SER A 154 5.23 10.37 16.57
CA SER A 154 5.58 9.51 17.72
C SER A 154 6.64 10.12 18.64
N HIS A 155 7.23 11.25 18.26
CA HIS A 155 8.19 12.02 19.07
C HIS A 155 7.69 13.41 19.42
N TYR A 156 6.38 13.65 19.47
CA TYR A 156 5.74 14.95 19.72
C TYR A 156 6.09 16.07 18.74
N ARG A 157 6.70 15.77 17.59
CA ARG A 157 7.08 16.74 16.58
C ARG A 157 5.94 16.96 15.59
N ALA A 158 4.93 17.74 15.98
CA ALA A 158 3.77 18.02 15.15
C ALA A 158 3.40 19.51 15.18
N LYS A 159 2.93 20.02 14.06
CA LYS A 159 2.33 21.36 13.97
C LYS A 159 0.88 21.30 14.48
N ARG A 160 0.68 21.16 15.77
CA ARG A 160 -0.62 20.88 16.41
C ARG A 160 -1.75 21.83 16.02
N LYS A 161 -1.43 23.09 15.71
CA LYS A 161 -2.42 24.10 15.30
C LYS A 161 -3.02 23.85 13.91
N GLU A 162 -2.35 23.04 13.08
CA GLU A 162 -2.77 22.67 11.73
C GLU A 162 -3.49 21.30 11.69
N LEU A 163 -3.61 20.62 12.83
CA LEU A 163 -4.18 19.29 12.95
C LEU A 163 -5.55 19.30 13.63
N SER A 164 -6.39 18.32 13.34
CA SER A 164 -7.66 18.13 14.05
C SER A 164 -7.41 17.76 15.50
N ALA A 165 -8.34 18.13 16.39
CA ALA A 165 -8.25 17.80 17.81
C ALA A 165 -8.12 16.28 18.05
N GLN A 166 -8.76 15.48 17.21
CA GLN A 166 -8.68 14.01 17.26
C GLN A 166 -7.27 13.50 16.92
N THR A 167 -6.63 14.08 15.90
CA THR A 167 -5.24 13.73 15.53
C THR A 167 -4.29 14.13 16.66
N VAL A 168 -4.44 15.32 17.23
CA VAL A 168 -3.61 15.79 18.34
C VAL A 168 -3.72 14.84 19.54
N LYS A 169 -4.94 14.45 19.92
CA LYS A 169 -5.17 13.49 21.01
C LYS A 169 -4.47 12.15 20.73
N LEU A 170 -4.58 11.65 19.53
CA LEU A 170 -3.96 10.38 19.16
C LEU A 170 -2.42 10.46 19.15
N ILE A 171 -1.84 11.61 18.78
CA ILE A 171 -0.39 11.86 18.95
C ILE A 171 0.01 11.75 20.41
N ASP A 172 -0.78 12.34 21.32
CA ASP A 172 -0.50 12.29 22.75
C ASP A 172 -0.61 10.87 23.35
N GLU A 173 -1.40 9.98 22.73
CA GLU A 173 -1.50 8.56 23.13
C GLU A 173 -0.33 7.72 22.61
N VAL A 174 0.29 8.09 21.48
CA VAL A 174 1.32 7.30 20.79
C VAL A 174 2.73 7.72 21.18
N ALA A 175 2.95 9.00 21.45
CA ALA A 175 4.25 9.55 21.81
C ALA A 175 4.56 9.37 23.30
#